data_7c29888db5b6a7d08292500fd4a94305
#
_entry.id   7c29888db5b6a7d08292500fd4a94305
#
_cell.length_a   1.000
_cell.length_b   1.000
_cell.length_c   1.000
_cell.angle_alpha   90.00
_cell.angle_beta   90.00
_cell.angle_gamma   90.00
#
_symmetry.space_group_name_H-M   'P 1'
#
loop_
_entity.id
_entity.type
_entity.pdbx_description
1 polymer ?
#
loop_
_entity_poly.entity_id
_entity_poly.type
_entity_poly.pdbx_seq_one_letter_code
_entity_poly.pdbx_strand_id
1 'polypeptide(L)'
;MSKKSSLIIFTDLDGSLLHRDTFKFDKIKDYIKSLIDEGIIIIPNTSKTEKEIEAFINELGLNLPFISENGSSIHGLNLINNNFPNKIVLSRDKQELIKIFNSKVPENLKAKCKFISEMNSKQQNNIFGLKDNNLKNALSRKYTIPFLFEGDKIEKNKLLKILISHSLTMQEGGRVLNLGDNTDKVKSMKQVLKIYKKIESKIKVIAV
;
A
#
# COMPACT_ATOMS: atom_id res chain seq x y z
N MET A 1 7.12 31.71 10.17
CA MET A 1 8.08 30.65 9.78
C MET A 1 7.53 29.33 10.29
N SER A 2 7.08 28.43 9.42
CA SER A 2 6.62 27.09 9.80
C SER A 2 7.80 26.36 10.45
N LYS A 3 7.61 25.86 11.68
CA LYS A 3 8.61 25.04 12.39
C LYS A 3 8.87 23.80 11.53
N LYS A 4 10.08 23.66 10.99
CA LYS A 4 10.44 22.45 10.21
C LYS A 4 10.32 21.26 11.13
N SER A 5 9.50 20.28 10.74
CA SER A 5 9.36 19.07 11.54
C SER A 5 10.65 18.26 11.49
N SER A 6 11.13 17.85 12.64
CA SER A 6 12.27 16.96 12.77
C SER A 6 11.86 15.49 12.96
N LEU A 7 10.56 15.18 12.90
CA LEU A 7 10.02 13.84 13.12
C LEU A 7 9.04 13.45 12.00
N ILE A 8 9.29 12.31 11.38
CA ILE A 8 8.36 11.63 10.47
C ILE A 8 7.96 10.29 11.07
N ILE A 9 6.67 10.03 11.11
CA ILE A 9 6.10 8.75 11.51
C ILE A 9 5.51 8.07 10.27
N PHE A 10 6.06 6.91 9.88
CA PHE A 10 5.44 6.00 8.95
C PHE A 10 4.63 4.97 9.72
N THR A 11 3.39 4.78 9.37
CA THR A 11 2.50 3.85 10.08
C THR A 11 1.69 3.01 9.10
N ASP A 12 1.51 1.72 9.42
CA ASP A 12 0.49 0.95 8.72
C ASP A 12 -0.91 1.47 9.10
N LEU A 13 -1.92 1.10 8.37
CA LEU A 13 -3.32 1.41 8.68
C LEU A 13 -3.95 0.26 9.47
N ASP A 14 -3.99 -0.93 8.91
CA ASP A 14 -4.69 -2.07 9.50
C ASP A 14 -3.95 -2.60 10.74
N GLY A 15 -4.60 -2.51 11.90
CA GLY A 15 -4.01 -2.94 13.17
C GLY A 15 -3.02 -1.94 13.80
N SER A 16 -2.81 -0.76 13.16
CA SER A 16 -2.02 0.35 13.70
C SER A 16 -2.92 1.58 13.94
N LEU A 17 -3.25 2.33 12.90
CA LEU A 17 -4.18 3.48 13.02
C LEU A 17 -5.64 3.04 12.99
N LEU A 18 -5.97 1.93 12.33
CA LEU A 18 -7.30 1.36 12.28
C LEU A 18 -7.39 0.15 13.19
N HIS A 19 -8.48 0.03 13.94
CA HIS A 19 -8.75 -1.22 14.67
C HIS A 19 -8.84 -2.38 13.69
N ARG A 20 -8.15 -3.48 13.97
CA ARG A 20 -7.96 -4.60 13.05
C ARG A 20 -9.25 -5.19 12.49
N ASP A 21 -10.30 -5.29 13.32
CA ASP A 21 -11.54 -5.97 12.94
C ASP A 21 -12.67 -5.00 12.58
N THR A 22 -12.71 -3.82 13.21
CA THR A 22 -13.80 -2.85 13.02
C THR A 22 -13.44 -1.69 12.11
N PHE A 23 -12.14 -1.52 11.80
CA PHE A 23 -11.58 -0.40 11.03
C PHE A 23 -11.91 0.98 11.60
N LYS A 24 -12.38 1.06 12.87
CA LYS A 24 -12.68 2.30 13.55
C LYS A 24 -11.41 2.97 14.06
N PHE A 25 -11.41 4.30 14.08
CA PHE A 25 -10.29 5.14 14.53
C PHE A 25 -10.73 6.34 15.39
N ASP A 26 -11.99 6.42 15.78
CA ASP A 26 -12.55 7.53 16.53
C ASP A 26 -11.71 7.90 17.77
N LYS A 27 -11.18 6.89 18.46
CA LYS A 27 -10.38 7.08 19.69
C LYS A 27 -9.02 7.74 19.48
N ILE A 28 -8.47 7.68 18.24
CA ILE A 28 -7.13 8.20 17.94
C ILE A 28 -7.17 9.44 17.05
N LYS A 29 -8.35 9.83 16.55
CA LYS A 29 -8.50 10.95 15.62
C LYS A 29 -7.93 12.26 16.20
N ASP A 30 -8.35 12.60 17.41
CA ASP A 30 -7.90 13.84 18.07
C ASP A 30 -6.41 13.79 18.41
N TYR A 31 -5.91 12.60 18.77
CA TYR A 31 -4.48 12.41 19.03
C TYR A 31 -3.63 12.58 17.75
N ILE A 32 -4.06 12.00 16.63
CA ILE A 32 -3.38 12.20 15.33
C ILE A 32 -3.34 13.69 14.98
N LYS A 33 -4.46 14.39 15.18
CA LYS A 33 -4.56 15.82 14.94
C LYS A 33 -3.59 16.62 15.81
N SER A 34 -3.51 16.32 17.12
CA SER A 34 -2.56 17.00 18.02
C SER A 34 -1.10 16.81 17.59
N LEU A 35 -0.71 15.61 17.14
CA LEU A 35 0.64 15.35 16.63
C LEU A 35 0.96 16.21 15.39
N ILE A 36 -0.01 16.33 14.48
CA ILE A 36 0.14 17.18 13.28
C ILE A 36 0.24 18.65 13.65
N ASP A 37 -0.56 19.12 14.59
CA ASP A 37 -0.54 20.51 15.09
C ASP A 37 0.81 20.83 15.78
N GLU A 38 1.47 19.82 16.38
CA GLU A 38 2.84 19.90 16.89
C GLU A 38 3.91 19.90 15.78
N GLY A 39 3.49 19.73 14.53
CA GLY A 39 4.37 19.73 13.36
C GLY A 39 4.98 18.36 13.05
N ILE A 40 4.47 17.26 13.61
CA ILE A 40 4.90 15.90 13.29
C ILE A 40 4.28 15.50 11.94
N ILE A 41 5.09 14.93 11.06
CA ILE A 41 4.64 14.44 9.76
C ILE A 41 4.22 12.97 9.93
N ILE A 42 2.95 12.67 9.65
CA ILE A 42 2.41 11.31 9.66
C ILE A 42 2.17 10.86 8.23
N ILE A 43 2.72 9.71 7.86
CA ILE A 43 2.62 9.13 6.51
C ILE A 43 2.10 7.70 6.61
N PRO A 44 0.81 7.45 6.36
CA PRO A 44 0.29 6.10 6.17
C PRO A 44 1.08 5.36 5.09
N ASN A 45 1.50 4.12 5.39
CA ASN A 45 2.27 3.27 4.49
C ASN A 45 1.67 1.86 4.50
N THR A 46 0.78 1.58 3.57
CA THR A 46 -0.16 0.46 3.67
C THR A 46 -0.28 -0.36 2.40
N SER A 47 -0.84 -1.56 2.52
CA SER A 47 -1.24 -2.40 1.38
C SER A 47 -2.53 -1.94 0.68
N LYS A 48 -3.25 -0.97 1.28
CA LYS A 48 -4.50 -0.43 0.71
C LYS A 48 -4.26 0.36 -0.58
N THR A 49 -5.31 0.46 -1.38
CA THR A 49 -5.35 1.25 -2.61
C THR A 49 -5.38 2.76 -2.31
N GLU A 50 -5.04 3.57 -3.30
CA GLU A 50 -5.18 5.03 -3.26
C GLU A 50 -6.60 5.44 -2.79
N LYS A 51 -7.65 4.82 -3.38
CA LYS A 51 -9.04 5.13 -3.03
C LYS A 51 -9.46 4.74 -1.62
N GLU A 52 -8.94 3.63 -1.09
CA GLU A 52 -9.19 3.26 0.30
C GLU A 52 -8.56 4.26 1.27
N ILE A 53 -7.35 4.73 0.95
CA ILE A 53 -6.64 5.70 1.80
C ILE A 53 -7.29 7.08 1.70
N GLU A 54 -7.68 7.52 0.50
CA GLU A 54 -8.41 8.78 0.32
C GLU A 54 -9.74 8.78 1.10
N ALA A 55 -10.49 7.68 1.08
CA ALA A 55 -11.71 7.55 1.87
C ALA A 55 -11.43 7.67 3.38
N PHE A 56 -10.37 7.01 3.87
CA PHE A 56 -9.93 7.12 5.26
C PHE A 56 -9.50 8.54 5.64
N ILE A 57 -8.68 9.19 4.82
CA ILE A 57 -8.20 10.56 5.06
C ILE A 57 -9.35 11.56 5.08
N ASN A 58 -10.32 11.41 4.17
CA ASN A 58 -11.52 12.23 4.12
C ASN A 58 -12.39 12.07 5.39
N GLU A 59 -12.58 10.83 5.85
CA GLU A 59 -13.32 10.54 7.09
C GLU A 59 -12.58 11.07 8.33
N LEU A 60 -11.25 11.02 8.31
CA LEU A 60 -10.41 11.60 9.35
C LEU A 60 -10.50 13.14 9.38
N GLY A 61 -10.86 13.76 8.23
CA GLY A 61 -10.94 15.22 8.10
C GLY A 61 -9.56 15.90 8.07
N LEU A 62 -8.54 15.21 7.58
CA LEU A 62 -7.16 15.68 7.49
C LEU A 62 -6.65 15.54 6.06
N ASN A 63 -5.55 16.24 5.76
CA ASN A 63 -4.79 16.06 4.52
C ASN A 63 -3.42 15.48 4.86
N LEU A 64 -3.19 14.23 4.49
CA LEU A 64 -1.95 13.52 4.79
C LEU A 64 -1.27 13.05 3.51
N PRO A 65 0.06 13.14 3.41
CA PRO A 65 0.80 12.35 2.44
C PRO A 65 0.66 10.87 2.78
N PHE A 66 0.71 9.98 1.78
CA PHE A 66 0.59 8.54 2.03
C PHE A 66 1.33 7.70 0.99
N ILE A 67 1.54 6.44 1.34
CA ILE A 67 2.13 5.42 0.48
C ILE A 67 1.11 4.29 0.32
N SER A 68 0.76 3.95 -0.92
CA SER A 68 -0.25 2.95 -1.25
C SER A 68 0.34 1.69 -1.88
N GLU A 69 -0.49 0.63 -1.88
CA GLU A 69 -0.23 -0.65 -2.53
C GLU A 69 1.17 -1.21 -2.23
N ASN A 70 1.51 -1.30 -0.92
CA ASN A 70 2.78 -1.85 -0.42
C ASN A 70 4.03 -1.13 -0.96
N GLY A 71 3.98 0.19 -1.08
CA GLY A 71 5.11 0.98 -1.55
C GLY A 71 5.14 1.25 -3.04
N SER A 72 4.06 0.91 -3.77
CA SER A 72 4.00 1.09 -5.22
C SER A 72 3.85 2.55 -5.64
N SER A 73 3.21 3.38 -4.83
CA SER A 73 3.12 4.82 -5.12
C SER A 73 3.07 5.67 -3.85
N ILE A 74 3.62 6.87 -3.95
CA ILE A 74 3.70 7.89 -2.91
C ILE A 74 2.87 9.08 -3.36
N HIS A 75 2.05 9.64 -2.45
CA HIS A 75 1.11 10.70 -2.74
C HIS A 75 1.23 11.83 -1.73
N GLY A 76 0.92 13.06 -2.15
CA GLY A 76 0.73 14.20 -1.28
C GLY A 76 2.00 14.76 -0.63
N LEU A 77 3.21 14.49 -1.14
CA LEU A 77 4.42 15.09 -0.56
C LEU A 77 4.44 16.62 -0.67
N ASN A 78 3.74 17.19 -1.64
CA ASN A 78 3.55 18.65 -1.76
C ASN A 78 2.83 19.27 -0.56
N LEU A 79 2.09 18.48 0.25
CA LEU A 79 1.52 18.93 1.52
C LEU A 79 2.60 19.22 2.58
N ILE A 80 3.77 18.59 2.47
CA ILE A 80 4.91 18.84 3.36
C ILE A 80 5.69 20.07 2.87
N ASN A 81 5.90 20.16 1.56
CA ASN A 81 6.59 21.27 0.92
C ASN A 81 6.13 21.40 -0.52
N ASN A 82 5.67 22.58 -0.92
CA ASN A 82 5.10 22.86 -2.26
C ASN A 82 6.05 22.50 -3.42
N ASN A 83 7.36 22.45 -3.18
CA ASN A 83 8.35 22.05 -4.18
C ASN A 83 8.49 20.53 -4.33
N PHE A 84 7.81 19.74 -3.50
CA PHE A 84 7.83 18.29 -3.60
C PHE A 84 6.77 17.79 -4.59
N PRO A 85 6.98 16.65 -5.23
CA PRO A 85 6.00 16.09 -6.15
C PRO A 85 4.73 15.68 -5.42
N ASN A 86 3.57 15.90 -6.04
CA ASN A 86 2.30 15.41 -5.52
C ASN A 86 2.19 13.88 -5.61
N LYS A 87 2.76 13.27 -6.66
CA LYS A 87 2.73 11.80 -6.86
C LYS A 87 4.06 11.30 -7.38
N ILE A 88 4.48 10.13 -6.86
CA ILE A 88 5.63 9.35 -7.36
C ILE A 88 5.15 7.92 -7.53
N VAL A 89 5.36 7.34 -8.71
CA VAL A 89 5.10 5.93 -9.00
C VAL A 89 6.43 5.19 -8.99
N LEU A 90 6.49 4.09 -8.22
CA LEU A 90 7.68 3.26 -8.05
C LEU A 90 7.52 1.86 -8.66
N SER A 91 6.34 1.53 -9.14
CA SER A 91 5.96 0.22 -9.68
C SER A 91 5.50 0.34 -11.13
N ARG A 92 5.66 -0.71 -11.88
CA ARG A 92 4.94 -0.93 -13.14
C ARG A 92 3.44 -1.03 -12.87
N ASP A 93 2.62 -0.74 -13.88
CA ASP A 93 1.18 -0.89 -13.75
C ASP A 93 0.74 -2.38 -13.79
N LYS A 94 -0.51 -2.64 -13.38
CA LYS A 94 -1.03 -4.01 -13.31
C LYS A 94 -1.08 -4.73 -14.66
N GLN A 95 -1.21 -3.99 -15.78
CA GLN A 95 -1.26 -4.61 -17.13
C GLN A 95 0.11 -5.14 -17.52
N GLU A 96 1.16 -4.40 -17.20
CA GLU A 96 2.53 -4.83 -17.42
C GLU A 96 2.90 -6.01 -16.51
N LEU A 97 2.48 -5.96 -15.24
CA LEU A 97 2.72 -7.07 -14.29
C LEU A 97 2.06 -8.37 -14.78
N ILE A 98 0.79 -8.33 -15.23
CA ILE A 98 0.09 -9.51 -15.71
C ILE A 98 0.70 -10.04 -17.01
N LYS A 99 1.18 -9.17 -17.90
CA LYS A 99 1.88 -9.56 -19.12
C LYS A 99 3.15 -10.34 -18.82
N ILE A 100 3.95 -9.87 -17.87
CA ILE A 100 5.16 -10.57 -17.42
C ILE A 100 4.78 -11.90 -16.75
N PHE A 101 3.81 -11.91 -15.85
CA PHE A 101 3.31 -13.12 -15.20
C PHE A 101 2.90 -14.16 -16.22
N ASN A 102 2.06 -13.80 -17.20
CA ASN A 102 1.57 -14.72 -18.22
C ASN A 102 2.68 -15.27 -19.13
N SER A 103 3.73 -14.48 -19.39
CA SER A 103 4.83 -14.90 -20.25
C SER A 103 5.89 -15.75 -19.53
N LYS A 104 6.02 -15.63 -18.20
CA LYS A 104 7.14 -16.19 -17.44
C LYS A 104 6.76 -17.31 -16.48
N VAL A 105 5.52 -17.34 -16.02
CA VAL A 105 5.04 -18.40 -15.12
C VAL A 105 4.55 -19.60 -15.93
N PRO A 106 5.00 -20.84 -15.63
CA PRO A 106 4.52 -22.06 -16.28
C PRO A 106 3.02 -22.28 -16.08
N GLU A 107 2.36 -22.89 -17.08
CA GLU A 107 0.90 -23.11 -17.08
C GLU A 107 0.39 -23.88 -15.87
N ASN A 108 1.12 -24.90 -15.40
CA ASN A 108 0.74 -25.67 -14.22
C ASN A 108 0.72 -24.87 -12.93
N LEU A 109 1.50 -23.79 -12.81
CA LEU A 109 1.45 -22.87 -11.69
C LEU A 109 0.42 -21.76 -11.90
N LYS A 110 0.27 -21.25 -13.14
CA LYS A 110 -0.78 -20.28 -13.49
C LYS A 110 -2.17 -20.81 -13.20
N ALA A 111 -2.45 -22.06 -13.56
CA ALA A 111 -3.76 -22.70 -13.32
C ALA A 111 -4.16 -22.73 -11.83
N LYS A 112 -3.18 -22.67 -10.91
CA LYS A 112 -3.38 -22.60 -9.45
C LYS A 112 -3.54 -21.19 -8.91
N CYS A 113 -3.35 -20.16 -9.73
CA CYS A 113 -3.55 -18.76 -9.36
C CYS A 113 -4.97 -18.34 -9.76
N LYS A 114 -5.80 -17.99 -8.78
CA LYS A 114 -7.16 -17.52 -9.02
C LYS A 114 -7.20 -16.01 -8.76
N PHE A 115 -7.16 -15.22 -9.82
CA PHE A 115 -7.19 -13.77 -9.71
C PHE A 115 -8.56 -13.29 -9.23
N ILE A 116 -8.55 -12.40 -8.24
CA ILE A 116 -9.79 -11.87 -7.64
C ILE A 116 -10.62 -11.08 -8.67
N SER A 117 -9.99 -10.44 -9.65
CA SER A 117 -10.67 -9.71 -10.73
C SER A 117 -11.52 -10.60 -11.64
N GLU A 118 -11.26 -11.90 -11.68
CA GLU A 118 -11.98 -12.88 -12.50
C GLU A 118 -13.17 -13.52 -11.76
N MET A 119 -13.30 -13.22 -10.48
CA MET A 119 -14.36 -13.75 -9.61
C MET A 119 -15.61 -12.87 -9.66
N ASN A 120 -16.77 -13.46 -9.39
CA ASN A 120 -18.01 -12.70 -9.25
C ASN A 120 -18.05 -11.90 -7.93
N SER A 121 -18.93 -10.89 -7.85
CA SER A 121 -19.01 -9.98 -6.71
C SER A 121 -19.25 -10.68 -5.38
N LYS A 122 -20.04 -11.78 -5.36
CA LYS A 122 -20.30 -12.57 -4.13
C LYS A 122 -19.03 -13.23 -3.61
N GLN A 123 -18.20 -13.80 -4.49
CA GLN A 123 -16.91 -14.38 -4.13
C GLN A 123 -15.95 -13.30 -3.63
N GLN A 124 -15.86 -12.16 -4.33
CA GLN A 124 -15.02 -11.03 -3.92
C GLN A 124 -15.42 -10.52 -2.53
N ASN A 125 -16.73 -10.35 -2.28
CA ASN A 125 -17.26 -9.93 -0.97
C ASN A 125 -16.86 -10.91 0.14
N ASN A 126 -16.98 -12.20 -0.09
CA ASN A 126 -16.64 -13.23 0.88
C ASN A 126 -15.14 -13.22 1.23
N ILE A 127 -14.27 -13.05 0.20
CA ILE A 127 -12.81 -13.05 0.38
C ILE A 127 -12.36 -11.80 1.13
N PHE A 128 -12.79 -10.62 0.71
CA PHE A 128 -12.38 -9.36 1.35
C PHE A 128 -13.16 -9.06 2.62
N GLY A 129 -14.37 -9.61 2.80
CA GLY A 129 -15.27 -9.23 3.88
C GLY A 129 -15.76 -7.78 3.76
N LEU A 130 -15.72 -7.22 2.54
CA LEU A 130 -16.11 -5.84 2.22
C LEU A 130 -17.32 -5.84 1.30
N LYS A 131 -18.11 -4.76 1.35
CA LYS A 131 -19.30 -4.58 0.52
C LYS A 131 -19.28 -3.21 -0.16
N ASP A 132 -20.09 -3.07 -1.20
CA ASP A 132 -20.41 -1.81 -1.86
C ASP A 132 -19.16 -0.97 -2.22
N ASN A 133 -19.15 0.28 -1.81
CA ASN A 133 -18.03 1.22 -2.11
C ASN A 133 -16.70 0.76 -1.51
N ASN A 134 -16.70 0.12 -0.35
CA ASN A 134 -15.46 -0.37 0.27
C ASN A 134 -14.82 -1.48 -0.57
N LEU A 135 -15.63 -2.41 -1.09
CA LEU A 135 -15.13 -3.43 -2.03
C LEU A 135 -14.63 -2.79 -3.32
N LYS A 136 -15.40 -1.87 -3.89
CA LYS A 136 -15.01 -1.14 -5.10
C LYS A 136 -13.67 -0.40 -4.92
N ASN A 137 -13.47 0.24 -3.79
CA ASN A 137 -12.22 0.91 -3.45
C ASN A 137 -11.07 -0.10 -3.34
N ALA A 138 -11.25 -1.22 -2.63
CA ALA A 138 -10.24 -2.26 -2.47
C ALA A 138 -9.86 -2.94 -3.79
N LEU A 139 -10.77 -3.02 -4.75
CA LEU A 139 -10.54 -3.55 -6.11
C LEU A 139 -9.93 -2.53 -7.09
N SER A 140 -9.88 -1.24 -6.74
CA SER A 140 -9.35 -0.17 -7.61
C SER A 140 -7.83 -0.12 -7.70
N ARG A 141 -7.16 -1.29 -7.60
CA ARG A 141 -5.71 -1.43 -7.64
C ARG A 141 -5.13 -1.04 -8.99
N LYS A 142 -4.01 -0.33 -8.94
CA LYS A 142 -3.27 0.14 -10.13
C LYS A 142 -1.95 -0.61 -10.32
N TYR A 143 -1.33 -1.08 -9.22
CA TYR A 143 0.05 -1.56 -9.15
C TYR A 143 0.19 -2.95 -8.53
N THR A 144 -0.88 -3.51 -7.99
CA THR A 144 -0.90 -4.85 -7.40
C THR A 144 -2.11 -5.63 -7.86
N ILE A 145 -2.00 -6.96 -7.93
CA ILE A 145 -3.06 -7.85 -8.42
C ILE A 145 -3.30 -8.92 -7.36
N PRO A 146 -4.44 -8.86 -6.64
CA PRO A 146 -4.77 -9.85 -5.63
C PRO A 146 -5.20 -11.17 -6.26
N PHE A 147 -4.74 -12.28 -5.67
CA PHE A 147 -5.09 -13.63 -6.10
C PHE A 147 -5.05 -14.63 -4.94
N LEU A 148 -5.72 -15.77 -5.12
CA LEU A 148 -5.59 -16.95 -4.27
C LEU A 148 -4.68 -17.96 -4.97
N PHE A 149 -3.90 -18.72 -4.19
CA PHE A 149 -3.05 -19.77 -4.73
C PHE A 149 -3.50 -21.12 -4.17
N GLU A 150 -3.89 -22.05 -5.06
CA GLU A 150 -4.42 -23.37 -4.73
C GLU A 150 -3.34 -24.48 -4.76
N GLY A 151 -2.07 -24.12 -4.79
CA GLY A 151 -0.95 -25.04 -4.72
C GLY A 151 -0.44 -25.29 -3.30
N ASP A 152 0.42 -26.30 -3.17
CA ASP A 152 1.10 -26.56 -1.91
C ASP A 152 2.24 -25.57 -1.62
N LYS A 153 2.89 -25.71 -0.46
CA LYS A 153 3.99 -24.86 -0.02
C LYS A 153 5.21 -24.91 -0.96
N ILE A 154 5.49 -26.08 -1.57
CA ILE A 154 6.63 -26.27 -2.48
C ILE A 154 6.35 -25.49 -3.77
N GLU A 155 5.15 -25.63 -4.32
CA GLU A 155 4.71 -24.95 -5.53
C GLU A 155 4.63 -23.41 -5.32
N LYS A 156 4.14 -22.96 -4.15
CA LYS A 156 4.14 -21.55 -3.77
C LYS A 156 5.56 -20.99 -3.76
N ASN A 157 6.51 -21.70 -3.17
CA ASN A 157 7.92 -21.30 -3.15
C ASN A 157 8.54 -21.31 -4.57
N LYS A 158 8.16 -22.26 -5.43
CA LYS A 158 8.59 -22.29 -6.83
C LYS A 158 8.06 -21.07 -7.58
N LEU A 159 6.76 -20.78 -7.43
CA LEU A 159 6.16 -19.58 -8.02
C LEU A 159 6.90 -18.31 -7.56
N LEU A 160 7.13 -18.15 -6.24
CA LEU A 160 7.84 -16.99 -5.70
C LEU A 160 9.24 -16.83 -6.31
N LYS A 161 10.02 -17.90 -6.45
CA LYS A 161 11.35 -17.86 -7.08
C LYS A 161 11.28 -17.39 -8.54
N ILE A 162 10.30 -17.89 -9.31
CA ILE A 162 10.08 -17.46 -10.68
C ILE A 162 9.72 -15.97 -10.74
N LEU A 163 8.81 -15.50 -9.88
CA LEU A 163 8.43 -14.10 -9.84
C LEU A 163 9.64 -13.21 -9.53
N ILE A 164 10.42 -13.54 -8.50
CA ILE A 164 11.61 -12.79 -8.12
C ILE A 164 12.64 -12.71 -9.26
N SER A 165 12.86 -13.80 -10.00
CA SER A 165 13.81 -13.80 -11.13
C SER A 165 13.39 -12.86 -12.28
N HIS A 166 12.14 -12.43 -12.30
CA HIS A 166 11.60 -11.47 -13.26
C HIS A 166 11.22 -10.12 -12.64
N SER A 167 11.82 -9.80 -11.48
CA SER A 167 11.56 -8.55 -10.75
C SER A 167 10.10 -8.34 -10.37
N LEU A 168 9.38 -9.44 -10.12
CA LEU A 168 8.05 -9.44 -9.53
C LEU A 168 8.12 -9.93 -8.09
N THR A 169 7.11 -9.62 -7.30
CA THR A 169 6.96 -10.13 -5.94
C THR A 169 5.59 -10.77 -5.74
N MET A 170 5.51 -11.61 -4.72
CA MET A 170 4.27 -12.15 -4.20
C MET A 170 4.22 -11.82 -2.71
N GLN A 171 3.43 -10.82 -2.36
CA GLN A 171 3.31 -10.35 -0.98
C GLN A 171 2.09 -10.96 -0.31
N GLU A 172 2.26 -11.45 0.91
CA GLU A 172 1.15 -11.98 1.69
C GLU A 172 0.35 -10.84 2.31
N GLY A 173 -0.94 -10.79 2.01
CA GLY A 173 -1.92 -10.00 2.73
C GLY A 173 -2.67 -10.87 3.74
N GLY A 174 -3.52 -10.29 4.57
CA GLY A 174 -4.29 -11.05 5.57
C GLY A 174 -5.25 -12.09 4.97
N ARG A 175 -5.68 -11.94 3.72
CA ARG A 175 -6.70 -12.78 3.07
C ARG A 175 -6.33 -13.26 1.67
N VAL A 176 -5.42 -12.57 1.00
CA VAL A 176 -5.02 -12.82 -0.38
C VAL A 176 -3.51 -12.64 -0.54
N LEU A 177 -2.97 -13.24 -1.58
CA LEU A 177 -1.65 -12.90 -2.09
C LEU A 177 -1.78 -11.73 -3.07
N ASN A 178 -0.75 -10.88 -3.12
CA ASN A 178 -0.70 -9.77 -4.07
C ASN A 178 0.52 -9.95 -4.98
N LEU A 179 0.27 -10.15 -6.26
CA LEU A 179 1.30 -10.00 -7.28
C LEU A 179 1.63 -8.50 -7.42
N GLY A 180 2.89 -8.16 -7.36
CA GLY A 180 3.37 -6.79 -7.46
C GLY A 180 4.74 -6.70 -8.11
N ASP A 181 5.22 -5.48 -8.28
CA ASP A 181 6.58 -5.19 -8.70
C ASP A 181 7.57 -5.36 -7.53
N ASN A 182 8.87 -5.32 -7.83
CA ASN A 182 9.93 -5.35 -6.82
C ASN A 182 10.02 -4.03 -6.03
N THR A 183 8.87 -3.62 -5.47
CA THR A 183 8.71 -2.51 -4.53
C THR A 183 8.27 -3.03 -3.17
N ASP A 184 8.52 -2.27 -2.13
CA ASP A 184 8.09 -2.58 -0.77
C ASP A 184 7.94 -1.29 0.06
N LYS A 185 7.33 -1.43 1.23
CA LYS A 185 7.12 -0.33 2.17
C LYS A 185 8.43 0.37 2.57
N VAL A 186 9.54 -0.37 2.68
CA VAL A 186 10.84 0.19 3.10
C VAL A 186 11.48 1.00 1.97
N LYS A 187 11.43 0.50 0.73
CA LYS A 187 11.97 1.23 -0.43
C LYS A 187 11.25 2.56 -0.62
N SER A 188 9.94 2.57 -0.51
CA SER A 188 9.14 3.81 -0.61
C SER A 188 9.42 4.80 0.53
N MET A 189 9.56 4.32 1.78
CA MET A 189 10.00 5.15 2.90
C MET A 189 11.36 5.79 2.63
N LYS A 190 12.34 5.02 2.15
CA LYS A 190 13.67 5.53 1.80
C LYS A 190 13.58 6.61 0.71
N GLN A 191 12.69 6.46 -0.26
CA GLN A 191 12.46 7.47 -1.30
C GLN A 191 11.89 8.76 -0.72
N VAL A 192 10.91 8.70 0.18
CA VAL A 192 10.39 9.87 0.90
C VAL A 192 11.50 10.56 1.67
N LEU A 193 12.27 9.81 2.45
CA LEU A 193 13.38 10.36 3.24
C LEU A 193 14.46 11.01 2.39
N LYS A 194 14.79 10.44 1.21
CA LYS A 194 15.71 11.03 0.25
C LYS A 194 15.24 12.41 -0.23
N ILE A 195 13.93 12.56 -0.45
CA ILE A 195 13.35 13.83 -0.88
C ILE A 195 13.34 14.83 0.29
N TYR A 196 12.90 14.38 1.47
CA TYR A 196 12.80 15.25 2.64
C TYR A 196 14.15 15.78 3.13
N LYS A 197 15.21 14.97 3.06
CA LYS A 197 16.59 15.38 3.42
C LYS A 197 17.12 16.56 2.62
N LYS A 198 16.49 16.91 1.50
CA LYS A 198 16.86 18.14 0.75
C LYS A 198 16.51 19.42 1.49
N ILE A 199 15.56 19.39 2.44
CA ILE A 199 15.11 20.55 3.21
C ILE A 199 15.47 20.46 4.69
N GLU A 200 15.67 19.24 5.24
CA GLU A 200 16.00 19.01 6.65
C GLU A 200 16.98 17.85 6.78
N SER A 201 18.19 18.15 7.21
CA SER A 201 19.27 17.15 7.33
C SER A 201 19.14 16.29 8.59
N LYS A 202 18.61 16.87 9.69
CA LYS A 202 18.45 16.18 10.97
C LYS A 202 16.99 15.74 11.11
N ILE A 203 16.72 14.50 10.78
CA ILE A 203 15.37 13.93 10.83
C ILE A 203 15.34 12.68 11.72
N LYS A 204 14.36 12.61 12.61
CA LYS A 204 14.00 11.42 13.35
C LYS A 204 12.92 10.67 12.59
N VAL A 205 12.97 9.35 12.59
CA VAL A 205 12.03 8.49 11.87
C VAL A 205 11.53 7.41 12.82
N ILE A 206 10.22 7.26 12.86
CA ILE A 206 9.54 6.14 13.52
C ILE A 206 8.78 5.37 12.44
N ALA A 207 8.87 4.05 12.47
CA ALA A 207 8.06 3.15 11.63
C ALA A 207 7.32 2.15 12.52
N VAL A 208 6.00 2.08 12.33
CA VAL A 208 5.07 1.24 13.11
C VAL A 208 4.30 0.32 12.17
#